data_d60ef56fc4a51b45d588ad796db61ee7
#
_entry.id   d60ef56fc4a51b45d588ad796db61ee7
#
_cell.length_a   1.000
_cell.length_b   1.000
_cell.length_c   1.000
_cell.angle_alpha   90.00
_cell.angle_beta   90.00
_cell.angle_gamma   90.00
#
_symmetry.space_group_name_H-M   'P 1'
#
loop_
_entity.id
_entity.type
_entity.pdbx_description
1 polymer ?
#
loop_
_entity_poly.entity_id
_entity_poly.type
_entity_poly.pdbx_seq_one_letter_code
_entity_poly.pdbx_strand_id
1 'polypeptide(L)'
;HYLKSLSVPLPSWTNVVIHKGSLTGRFLPRKDARGMFLGKYTDCCQTPGDAGAGPALYGQIEPNSGFFVVENTKGQIVAQSWVWEDENKNIVFDNIEGKGFGYNPGDSDEVKAQKLQRQKQIFQLYTAFSSMMPEYSVFVGGGYSKVDLQALSQEDKIEQEYDYKGKI
;
A
#
# COMPACT_ATOMS: atom_id res chain seq x y z
N HIS A 1 -1.35 26.27 -7.14
CA HIS A 1 -0.69 25.07 -7.72
C HIS A 1 -1.37 23.77 -7.25
N TYR A 2 -1.49 23.55 -5.93
CA TYR A 2 -2.07 22.32 -5.37
C TYR A 2 -3.44 21.96 -5.92
N LEU A 3 -4.39 22.89 -5.95
CA LEU A 3 -5.74 22.62 -6.46
C LEU A 3 -5.78 22.24 -7.97
N LYS A 4 -4.83 22.76 -8.75
CA LYS A 4 -4.69 22.37 -10.16
C LYS A 4 -4.11 20.96 -10.28
N SER A 5 -3.18 20.59 -9.42
CA SER A 5 -2.59 19.26 -9.38
C SER A 5 -3.60 18.17 -9.03
N LEU A 6 -4.63 18.49 -8.22
CA LEU A 6 -5.71 17.57 -7.90
C LEU A 6 -6.65 17.27 -9.09
N SER A 7 -6.57 18.04 -10.18
CA SER A 7 -7.32 17.78 -11.41
C SER A 7 -6.55 16.93 -12.42
N VAL A 8 -5.29 16.61 -12.16
CA VAL A 8 -4.51 15.68 -12.99
C VAL A 8 -5.12 14.28 -12.85
N PRO A 9 -5.43 13.58 -13.97
CA PRO A 9 -5.94 12.23 -13.90
C PRO A 9 -4.97 11.28 -13.20
N LEU A 10 -5.51 10.32 -12.48
CA LEU A 10 -4.73 9.19 -12.00
C LEU A 10 -4.27 8.33 -13.20
N PRO A 11 -3.12 7.63 -13.09
CA PRO A 11 -2.72 6.65 -14.10
C PRO A 11 -3.79 5.59 -14.34
N SER A 12 -3.86 5.04 -15.56
CA SER A 12 -4.88 4.04 -15.93
C SER A 12 -4.84 2.78 -15.08
N TRP A 13 -3.66 2.38 -14.60
CA TRP A 13 -3.52 1.23 -13.70
C TRP A 13 -4.19 1.44 -12.33
N THR A 14 -4.59 2.65 -11.99
CA THR A 14 -5.34 2.94 -10.76
C THR A 14 -6.84 2.65 -10.86
N ASN A 15 -7.36 2.29 -12.04
CA ASN A 15 -8.79 2.00 -12.24
C ASN A 15 -9.24 0.63 -11.70
N VAL A 16 -8.35 -0.13 -11.10
CA VAL A 16 -8.64 -1.45 -10.55
C VAL A 16 -9.35 -1.34 -9.20
N VAL A 17 -10.34 -2.21 -9.02
CA VAL A 17 -10.97 -2.48 -7.72
C VAL A 17 -10.92 -3.98 -7.48
N ILE A 18 -10.43 -4.38 -6.33
CA ILE A 18 -10.18 -5.77 -5.98
C ILE A 18 -10.98 -6.12 -4.72
N HIS A 19 -11.73 -7.20 -4.78
CA HIS A 19 -12.46 -7.74 -3.63
C HIS A 19 -11.88 -9.09 -3.22
N LYS A 20 -11.55 -9.25 -1.95
CA LYS A 20 -11.13 -10.52 -1.35
C LYS A 20 -11.78 -10.67 0.03
N GLY A 21 -12.70 -11.61 0.13
CA GLY A 21 -13.47 -11.78 1.36
C GLY A 21 -14.20 -10.48 1.76
N SER A 22 -13.92 -9.98 2.96
CA SER A 22 -14.50 -8.74 3.49
C SER A 22 -13.66 -7.48 3.16
N LEU A 23 -12.59 -7.62 2.39
CA LEU A 23 -11.67 -6.53 2.08
C LEU A 23 -11.82 -6.05 0.64
N THR A 24 -11.68 -4.75 0.45
CA THR A 24 -11.65 -4.10 -0.87
C THR A 24 -10.37 -3.30 -1.01
N GLY A 25 -9.60 -3.55 -2.08
CA GLY A 25 -8.44 -2.77 -2.49
C GLY A 25 -8.81 -1.84 -3.65
N ARG A 26 -8.47 -0.57 -3.53
CA ARG A 26 -8.71 0.44 -4.58
C ARG A 26 -7.77 1.62 -4.44
N PHE A 27 -7.69 2.44 -5.47
CA PHE A 27 -6.96 3.71 -5.40
C PHE A 27 -7.89 4.84 -4.97
N LEU A 28 -7.38 5.71 -4.08
CA LEU A 28 -8.13 6.92 -3.68
C LEU A 28 -8.17 7.92 -4.84
N PRO A 29 -9.32 8.55 -5.08
CA PRO A 29 -9.37 9.74 -5.92
C PRO A 29 -8.45 10.85 -5.40
N ARG A 30 -7.82 11.63 -6.28
CA ARG A 30 -6.92 12.72 -5.88
C ARG A 30 -7.58 13.75 -4.96
N LYS A 31 -8.87 13.96 -5.11
CA LYS A 31 -9.67 14.89 -4.30
C LYS A 31 -10.14 14.30 -2.96
N ASP A 32 -9.87 13.02 -2.70
CA ASP A 32 -10.22 12.42 -1.42
C ASP A 32 -9.26 12.94 -0.34
N ALA A 33 -9.79 13.73 0.57
CA ALA A 33 -8.99 14.35 1.64
C ALA A 33 -8.30 13.33 2.56
N ARG A 34 -8.78 12.08 2.61
CA ARG A 34 -8.13 11.03 3.40
C ARG A 34 -6.71 10.75 2.95
N GLY A 35 -6.36 11.00 1.68
CA GLY A 35 -5.00 10.85 1.16
C GLY A 35 -3.96 11.67 1.91
N MET A 36 -4.34 12.82 2.48
CA MET A 36 -3.45 13.64 3.30
C MET A 36 -3.33 13.18 4.76
N PHE A 37 -4.14 12.23 5.18
CA PHE A 37 -4.23 11.78 6.57
C PHE A 37 -4.09 10.26 6.73
N LEU A 38 -3.51 9.59 5.74
CA LEU A 38 -3.40 8.13 5.74
C LEU A 38 -2.68 7.60 6.99
N GLY A 39 -1.71 8.35 7.50
CA GLY A 39 -1.01 8.02 8.72
C GLY A 39 -1.92 7.87 9.95
N LYS A 40 -3.03 8.59 10.01
CA LYS A 40 -3.99 8.45 11.11
C LYS A 40 -4.78 7.14 11.07
N TYR A 41 -4.94 6.58 9.87
CA TYR A 41 -5.66 5.31 9.69
C TYR A 41 -4.75 4.09 9.86
N THR A 42 -3.44 4.27 9.64
CA THR A 42 -2.49 3.15 9.53
C THR A 42 -1.31 3.24 10.51
N ASP A 43 -1.36 4.17 11.46
CA ASP A 43 -0.31 4.41 12.46
C ASP A 43 1.08 4.66 11.84
N CYS A 44 1.12 5.39 10.70
CA CYS A 44 2.35 5.81 10.05
C CYS A 44 2.52 7.33 10.04
N CYS A 45 3.66 7.80 9.55
CA CYS A 45 4.02 9.21 9.54
C CYS A 45 3.39 10.04 8.40
N GLN A 46 2.58 9.45 7.52
CA GLN A 46 1.96 10.13 6.37
C GLN A 46 0.76 10.98 6.80
N THR A 47 1.06 12.04 7.52
CA THR A 47 0.08 13.01 8.00
C THR A 47 0.71 14.40 8.06
N PRO A 48 -0.06 15.49 7.88
CA PRO A 48 0.47 16.84 7.99
C PRO A 48 1.17 17.07 9.34
N GLY A 49 2.38 17.63 9.27
CA GLY A 49 3.20 17.89 10.47
C GLY A 49 4.19 16.80 10.84
N ASP A 50 4.09 15.61 10.25
CA ASP A 50 5.02 14.51 10.46
C ASP A 50 6.01 14.35 9.28
N ALA A 51 6.99 13.46 9.47
CA ALA A 51 8.05 13.21 8.48
C ALA A 51 7.53 12.72 7.12
N GLY A 52 6.39 12.05 7.11
CA GLY A 52 5.74 11.53 5.91
C GLY A 52 4.80 12.51 5.20
N ALA A 53 4.75 13.78 5.63
CA ALA A 53 3.89 14.78 5.00
C ALA A 53 4.26 15.05 3.53
N GLY A 54 5.56 15.02 3.20
CA GLY A 54 6.05 15.14 1.83
C GLY A 54 5.56 14.00 0.93
N PRO A 55 5.85 12.73 1.26
CA PRO A 55 5.31 11.58 0.54
C PRO A 55 3.78 11.58 0.42
N ALA A 56 3.05 11.98 1.45
CA ALA A 56 1.60 12.12 1.39
C ALA A 56 1.17 13.13 0.32
N LEU A 57 1.83 14.28 0.25
CA LEU A 57 1.57 15.28 -0.77
C LEU A 57 1.91 14.77 -2.16
N TYR A 58 3.09 14.18 -2.36
CA TYR A 58 3.52 13.66 -3.66
C TYR A 58 2.58 12.58 -4.18
N GLY A 59 2.20 11.61 -3.35
CA GLY A 59 1.25 10.57 -3.73
C GLY A 59 -0.07 11.12 -4.23
N GLN A 60 -0.47 12.30 -3.76
CA GLN A 60 -1.72 12.93 -4.13
C GLN A 60 -1.65 13.79 -5.39
N ILE A 61 -0.49 14.32 -5.74
CA ILE A 61 -0.37 15.31 -6.84
C ILE A 61 0.48 14.85 -8.03
N GLU A 62 1.39 13.89 -7.83
CA GLU A 62 2.26 13.43 -8.92
C GLU A 62 1.49 12.62 -9.97
N PRO A 63 1.69 12.90 -11.28
CA PRO A 63 0.90 12.27 -12.34
C PRO A 63 1.02 10.76 -12.42
N ASN A 64 2.19 10.21 -12.05
CA ASN A 64 2.51 8.78 -12.11
C ASN A 64 2.33 8.07 -10.77
N SER A 65 1.58 8.64 -9.85
CA SER A 65 1.47 8.15 -8.48
C SER A 65 0.02 8.16 -7.98
N GLY A 66 -0.21 7.45 -6.88
CA GLY A 66 -1.50 7.39 -6.21
C GLY A 66 -1.39 6.68 -4.87
N PHE A 67 -2.50 6.57 -4.17
CA PHE A 67 -2.60 5.79 -2.94
C PHE A 67 -3.50 4.57 -3.14
N PHE A 68 -2.93 3.40 -2.97
CA PHE A 68 -3.70 2.18 -2.84
C PHE A 68 -4.13 2.01 -1.38
N VAL A 69 -5.42 1.83 -1.17
CA VAL A 69 -5.99 1.61 0.16
C VAL A 69 -6.75 0.30 0.21
N VAL A 70 -6.71 -0.34 1.36
CA VAL A 70 -7.53 -1.49 1.69
C VAL A 70 -8.58 -1.08 2.70
N GLU A 71 -9.83 -1.32 2.37
CA GLU A 71 -10.97 -0.98 3.21
C GLU A 71 -11.69 -2.25 3.70
N ASN A 72 -12.23 -2.17 4.89
CA ASN A 72 -13.15 -3.19 5.42
C ASN A 72 -14.58 -2.95 4.91
N THR A 73 -15.53 -3.80 5.33
CA THR A 73 -16.95 -3.70 4.93
C THR A 73 -17.63 -2.41 5.38
N LYS A 74 -17.05 -1.69 6.34
CA LYS A 74 -17.54 -0.38 6.82
C LYS A 74 -16.93 0.80 6.07
N GLY A 75 -16.10 0.55 5.05
CA GLY A 75 -15.38 1.58 4.32
C GLY A 75 -14.23 2.23 5.12
N GLN A 76 -13.79 1.62 6.21
CA GLN A 76 -12.66 2.10 6.99
C GLN A 76 -11.36 1.61 6.37
N ILE A 77 -10.39 2.51 6.19
CA ILE A 77 -9.05 2.17 5.70
C ILE A 77 -8.33 1.37 6.79
N VAL A 78 -7.88 0.17 6.44
CA VAL A 78 -7.14 -0.75 7.32
C VAL A 78 -5.70 -0.94 6.90
N ALA A 79 -5.37 -0.63 5.64
CA ALA A 79 -4.01 -0.61 5.12
C ALA A 79 -3.90 0.39 3.96
N GLN A 80 -2.68 0.81 3.67
CA GLN A 80 -2.40 1.71 2.56
C GLN A 80 -0.96 1.55 2.05
N SER A 81 -0.74 1.98 0.81
CA SER A 81 0.58 2.17 0.22
C SER A 81 0.57 3.39 -0.68
N TRP A 82 1.64 4.18 -0.62
CA TRP A 82 1.97 5.08 -1.71
C TRP A 82 2.49 4.26 -2.88
N VAL A 83 2.01 4.56 -4.09
CA VAL A 83 2.30 3.80 -5.29
C VAL A 83 2.74 4.74 -6.40
N TRP A 84 3.79 4.37 -7.12
CA TRP A 84 4.23 5.10 -8.31
C TRP A 84 4.64 4.14 -9.43
N GLU A 85 4.61 4.66 -10.64
CA GLU A 85 5.20 4.02 -11.82
C GLU A 85 6.53 4.69 -12.15
N ASP A 86 7.57 3.89 -12.35
CA ASP A 86 8.86 4.38 -12.80
C ASP A 86 8.97 4.38 -14.34
N GLU A 87 10.07 4.90 -14.86
CA GLU A 87 10.34 5.01 -16.30
C GLU A 87 10.50 3.64 -17.03
N ASN A 88 10.70 2.55 -16.27
CA ASN A 88 10.87 1.21 -16.78
C ASN A 88 9.59 0.37 -16.72
N LYS A 89 8.44 0.99 -16.52
CA LYS A 89 7.14 0.31 -16.33
C LYS A 89 7.14 -0.62 -15.11
N ASN A 90 7.83 -0.25 -14.06
CA ASN A 90 7.67 -0.87 -12.76
C ASN A 90 6.62 -0.10 -11.97
N ILE A 91 5.69 -0.81 -11.35
CA ILE A 91 4.77 -0.25 -10.37
C ILE A 91 5.31 -0.63 -8.99
N VAL A 92 5.53 0.38 -8.16
CA VAL A 92 6.13 0.19 -6.84
C VAL A 92 5.15 0.64 -5.77
N PHE A 93 4.78 -0.28 -4.91
CA PHE A 93 4.17 0.02 -3.63
C PHE A 93 5.31 0.33 -2.65
N ASP A 94 5.39 1.56 -2.13
CA ASP A 94 6.50 2.00 -1.27
C ASP A 94 6.71 1.04 -0.09
N ASN A 95 5.65 0.83 0.66
CA ASN A 95 5.53 -0.17 1.71
C ASN A 95 4.04 -0.45 1.96
N ILE A 96 3.76 -1.46 2.78
CA ILE A 96 2.39 -1.73 3.23
C ILE A 96 2.27 -1.29 4.68
N GLU A 97 1.51 -0.24 4.90
CA GLU A 97 1.22 0.29 6.22
C GLU A 97 -0.19 -0.12 6.66
N GLY A 98 -0.30 -0.60 7.89
CA GLY A 98 -1.60 -1.00 8.44
C GLY A 98 -1.61 -0.92 9.96
N LYS A 99 -2.76 -0.61 10.49
CA LYS A 99 -2.94 -0.51 11.93
C LYS A 99 -2.79 -1.87 12.60
N GLY A 100 -1.91 -1.94 13.59
CA GLY A 100 -1.71 -3.15 14.37
C GLY A 100 -1.01 -4.29 13.63
N PHE A 101 -0.27 -4.01 12.55
CA PHE A 101 0.49 -5.03 11.79
C PHE A 101 1.82 -5.38 12.44
N GLY A 102 2.50 -4.39 13.02
CA GLY A 102 3.83 -4.59 13.58
C GLY A 102 3.81 -5.54 14.79
N TYR A 103 4.82 -6.39 14.87
CA TYR A 103 5.06 -7.18 16.07
C TYR A 103 5.56 -6.27 17.20
N ASN A 104 5.04 -6.49 18.40
CA ASN A 104 5.51 -5.79 19.59
C ASN A 104 6.39 -6.71 20.44
N PRO A 105 7.38 -6.15 21.14
CA PRO A 105 8.09 -6.90 22.18
C PRO A 105 7.06 -7.40 23.20
N GLY A 106 6.98 -8.69 23.39
CA GLY A 106 6.00 -9.30 24.31
C GLY A 106 4.73 -9.85 23.66
N ASP A 107 4.56 -9.69 22.34
CA ASP A 107 3.52 -10.45 21.63
C ASP A 107 3.74 -11.95 21.80
N SER A 108 2.72 -12.67 22.20
CA SER A 108 2.74 -14.14 22.21
C SER A 108 2.80 -14.69 20.79
N ASP A 109 3.21 -15.94 20.64
CA ASP A 109 3.24 -16.59 19.32
C ASP A 109 1.85 -16.65 18.67
N GLU A 110 0.80 -16.80 19.46
CA GLU A 110 -0.59 -16.74 18.99
C GLU A 110 -0.92 -15.35 18.41
N VAL A 111 -0.55 -14.28 19.11
CA VAL A 111 -0.76 -12.90 18.64
C VAL A 111 0.03 -12.62 17.37
N LYS A 112 1.27 -13.08 17.28
CA LYS A 112 2.09 -12.97 16.06
C LYS A 112 1.45 -13.71 14.89
N ALA A 113 0.96 -14.93 15.12
CA ALA A 113 0.28 -15.71 14.10
C ALA A 113 -1.00 -15.02 13.58
N GLN A 114 -1.79 -14.43 14.47
CA GLN A 114 -2.99 -13.65 14.10
C GLN A 114 -2.62 -12.42 13.27
N LYS A 115 -1.58 -11.69 13.65
CA LYS A 115 -1.07 -10.54 12.89
C LYS A 115 -0.59 -10.97 11.51
N LEU A 116 0.17 -12.04 11.41
CA LEU A 116 0.64 -12.59 10.13
C LEU A 116 -0.53 -13.01 9.23
N GLN A 117 -1.54 -13.68 9.80
CA GLN A 117 -2.72 -14.06 9.04
C GLN A 117 -3.45 -12.86 8.45
N ARG A 118 -3.57 -11.76 9.22
CA ARG A 118 -4.15 -10.50 8.74
C ARG A 118 -3.29 -9.88 7.62
N GLN A 119 -1.97 -9.89 7.78
CA GLN A 119 -1.05 -9.42 6.74
C GLN A 119 -1.22 -10.22 5.45
N LYS A 120 -1.34 -11.55 5.53
CA LYS A 120 -1.59 -12.41 4.36
C LYS A 120 -2.89 -12.07 3.65
N GLN A 121 -3.97 -11.87 4.37
CA GLN A 121 -5.25 -11.49 3.80
C GLN A 121 -5.18 -10.17 3.02
N ILE A 122 -4.49 -9.17 3.58
CA ILE A 122 -4.30 -7.88 2.94
C ILE A 122 -3.35 -8.03 1.75
N PHE A 123 -2.26 -8.76 1.89
CA PHE A 123 -1.27 -8.98 0.84
C PHE A 123 -1.88 -9.66 -0.41
N GLN A 124 -2.88 -10.50 -0.24
CA GLN A 124 -3.63 -11.09 -1.37
C GLN A 124 -4.25 -10.06 -2.31
N LEU A 125 -4.58 -8.86 -1.83
CA LEU A 125 -5.06 -7.76 -2.68
C LEU A 125 -3.94 -7.18 -3.54
N TYR A 126 -2.73 -7.11 -3.02
CA TYR A 126 -1.54 -6.65 -3.75
C TYR A 126 -1.12 -7.67 -4.83
N THR A 127 -1.12 -8.94 -4.50
CA THR A 127 -0.82 -10.00 -5.50
C THR A 127 -1.90 -10.09 -6.58
N ALA A 128 -3.16 -9.88 -6.23
CA ALA A 128 -4.25 -9.81 -7.20
C ALA A 128 -4.07 -8.60 -8.14
N PHE A 129 -3.65 -7.44 -7.63
CA PHE A 129 -3.31 -6.29 -8.45
C PHE A 129 -2.20 -6.64 -9.45
N SER A 130 -1.10 -7.24 -8.99
CA SER A 130 -0.01 -7.66 -9.87
C SER A 130 -0.49 -8.60 -10.98
N SER A 131 -1.34 -9.55 -10.66
CA SER A 131 -1.90 -10.48 -11.64
C SER A 131 -2.78 -9.80 -12.71
N MET A 132 -3.34 -8.64 -12.39
CA MET A 132 -4.15 -7.83 -13.33
C MET A 132 -3.30 -6.91 -14.22
N MET A 133 -2.00 -6.80 -13.95
CA MET A 133 -1.06 -5.88 -14.61
C MET A 133 0.10 -6.64 -15.26
N PRO A 134 -0.17 -7.56 -16.22
CA PRO A 134 0.87 -8.42 -16.78
C PRO A 134 1.94 -7.67 -17.59
N GLU A 135 1.63 -6.45 -18.04
CA GLU A 135 2.57 -5.57 -18.75
C GLU A 135 3.54 -4.83 -17.84
N TYR A 136 3.33 -4.89 -16.53
CA TYR A 136 4.18 -4.24 -15.52
C TYR A 136 4.90 -5.28 -14.68
N SER A 137 6.10 -4.92 -14.20
CA SER A 137 6.68 -5.56 -13.02
C SER A 137 6.19 -4.81 -11.78
N VAL A 138 5.68 -5.54 -10.80
CA VAL A 138 5.08 -4.95 -9.58
C VAL A 138 5.92 -5.32 -8.37
N PHE A 139 6.29 -4.33 -7.57
CA PHE A 139 7.15 -4.46 -6.41
C PHE A 139 6.49 -3.93 -5.14
N VAL A 140 6.88 -4.49 -4.01
CA VAL A 140 6.54 -3.98 -2.68
C VAL A 140 7.82 -3.67 -1.92
N GLY A 141 7.97 -2.43 -1.46
CA GLY A 141 9.08 -2.03 -0.61
C GLY A 141 8.96 -2.61 0.80
N GLY A 142 10.11 -2.94 1.40
CA GLY A 142 10.17 -3.52 2.73
C GLY A 142 10.76 -2.59 3.80
N GLY A 143 11.03 -1.32 3.49
CA GLY A 143 11.77 -0.40 4.37
C GLY A 143 11.16 -0.28 5.76
N TYR A 144 10.16 0.57 5.90
CA TYR A 144 9.40 0.75 7.14
C TYR A 144 8.06 0.00 7.10
N SER A 145 7.90 -0.94 6.18
CA SER A 145 6.70 -1.77 6.11
C SER A 145 6.52 -2.53 7.42
N LYS A 146 5.33 -2.46 7.96
CA LYS A 146 4.94 -3.25 9.13
C LYS A 146 4.52 -4.68 8.76
N VAL A 147 4.53 -4.99 7.48
CA VAL A 147 4.29 -6.34 6.95
C VAL A 147 5.58 -7.13 6.97
N ASP A 148 5.52 -8.34 7.47
CA ASP A 148 6.64 -9.28 7.48
C ASP A 148 6.82 -9.91 6.08
N LEU A 149 7.50 -9.20 5.19
CA LEU A 149 7.75 -9.67 3.82
C LEU A 149 8.55 -10.98 3.79
N GLN A 150 9.40 -11.22 4.79
CA GLN A 150 10.19 -12.45 4.85
C GLN A 150 9.29 -13.65 5.17
N ALA A 151 8.35 -13.50 6.09
CA ALA A 151 7.38 -14.55 6.39
C ALA A 151 6.41 -14.78 5.23
N LEU A 152 6.00 -13.71 4.54
CA LEU A 152 5.13 -13.80 3.37
C LEU A 152 5.84 -14.44 2.17
N SER A 153 7.13 -14.16 1.95
CA SER A 153 7.89 -14.65 0.80
C SER A 153 7.95 -16.17 0.67
N GLN A 154 7.84 -16.88 1.80
CA GLN A 154 7.86 -18.34 1.82
C GLN A 154 6.59 -18.98 1.25
N GLU A 155 5.47 -18.27 1.30
CA GLU A 155 4.16 -18.77 0.90
C GLU A 155 3.51 -17.98 -0.25
N ASP A 156 3.89 -16.73 -0.44
CA ASP A 156 3.18 -15.76 -1.29
C ASP A 156 3.98 -15.27 -2.51
N LYS A 157 5.00 -15.98 -2.93
CA LYS A 157 5.79 -15.72 -4.16
C LYS A 157 6.38 -14.31 -4.25
N ILE A 158 7.00 -13.84 -3.19
CA ILE A 158 7.81 -12.61 -3.22
C ILE A 158 9.24 -12.95 -3.61
N GLU A 159 9.69 -12.46 -4.74
CA GLU A 159 11.09 -12.53 -5.16
C GLU A 159 11.83 -11.30 -4.67
N GLN A 160 12.96 -11.45 -3.99
CA GLN A 160 13.77 -10.33 -3.53
C GLN A 160 14.58 -9.77 -4.69
N GLU A 161 14.45 -8.48 -4.94
CA GLU A 161 15.22 -7.75 -5.95
C GLU A 161 16.02 -6.61 -5.31
N TYR A 162 17.09 -6.19 -6.00
CA TYR A 162 18.07 -5.28 -5.44
C TYR A 162 17.52 -3.90 -5.12
N ASP A 163 16.83 -3.26 -6.06
CA ASP A 163 16.36 -1.88 -5.94
C ASP A 163 14.99 -1.76 -5.25
N TYR A 164 14.16 -2.79 -5.40
CA TYR A 164 12.86 -2.89 -4.75
C TYR A 164 12.81 -4.17 -3.93
N LYS A 165 12.30 -4.11 -2.72
CA LYS A 165 12.44 -5.19 -1.74
C LYS A 165 11.85 -6.52 -2.17
N GLY A 166 10.74 -6.53 -2.89
CA GLY A 166 10.13 -7.76 -3.34
C GLY A 166 9.26 -7.54 -4.57
N LYS A 167 9.47 -8.40 -5.56
CA LYS A 167 8.62 -8.48 -6.75
C LYS A 167 7.47 -9.45 -6.49
N ILE A 168 6.28 -9.03 -6.77
CA ILE A 168 5.04 -9.78 -6.56
C ILE A 168 4.29 -10.05 -7.86
#